data_36fb30c8900472f7580e94ed9839364a
#
_entry.id   36fb30c8900472f7580e94ed9839364a
#
_cell.length_a   1.000
_cell.length_b   1.000
_cell.length_c   1.000
_cell.angle_alpha   90.00
_cell.angle_beta   90.00
_cell.angle_gamma   90.00
#
_symmetry.space_group_name_H-M   'P 1'
#
loop_
_entity.id
_entity.type
_entity.pdbx_description
1 polymer ?
#
loop_
_entity_poly.entity_id
_entity_poly.type
_entity_poly.pdbx_seq_one_letter_code
_entity_poly.pdbx_strand_id
1 'polypeptide(L)'
;MLTVISFILFTAFAAILTWRITRKDENSSSEGFFLGGRSLTFPIIAGSLLLTNLSTEQMVGLNGSAFKNGVSVMAWEVVSVIALVLMAVFFLPKFLRAGITTVPQFLEKRFDKGTQTLANTIFLAAYALLLIPIILYSGAKGLINIMDLKTMTAIESDYLILQITCVGIGIAGMVYARLGGLRTLAVLDTINGIGLLVGGFMIAWFALRHLAGVGGVSSGWQTLKEVHPELLDSTGESGSEVPFATLFTGVALLNLFYWCTNQQIIQRTFGASSLAEGQKGVLLTAGLKLLG
;
A
#
# COMPACT_ATOMS: atom_id res chain seq x y z
N MET A 1 17.94 7.21 -19.27
CA MET A 1 18.54 5.88 -19.53
C MET A 1 18.82 5.10 -18.24
N LEU A 2 19.62 5.62 -17.29
CA LEU A 2 19.94 4.90 -16.04
C LEU A 2 18.70 4.52 -15.22
N THR A 3 17.74 5.45 -15.06
CA THR A 3 16.48 5.23 -14.34
C THR A 3 15.67 4.06 -14.92
N VAL A 4 15.56 4.02 -16.25
CA VAL A 4 14.81 2.95 -16.94
C VAL A 4 15.51 1.60 -16.77
N ILE A 5 16.83 1.57 -16.92
CA ILE A 5 17.63 0.35 -16.73
C ILE A 5 17.47 -0.15 -15.28
N SER A 6 17.60 0.72 -14.29
CA SER A 6 17.43 0.37 -12.87
C SER A 6 16.04 -0.18 -12.58
N PHE A 7 15.00 0.43 -13.14
CA PHE A 7 13.63 -0.03 -13.00
C PHE A 7 13.42 -1.42 -13.62
N ILE A 8 13.92 -1.63 -14.85
CA ILE A 8 13.80 -2.94 -15.52
C ILE A 8 14.56 -4.00 -14.75
N LEU A 9 15.79 -3.72 -14.30
CA LEU A 9 16.61 -4.66 -13.53
C LEU A 9 15.94 -5.03 -12.20
N PHE A 10 15.44 -4.05 -11.46
CA PHE A 10 14.76 -4.31 -10.19
C PHE A 10 13.46 -5.10 -10.39
N THR A 11 12.64 -4.72 -11.39
CA THR A 11 11.40 -5.43 -11.71
C THR A 11 11.67 -6.87 -12.15
N ALA A 12 12.68 -7.09 -13.00
CA ALA A 12 13.08 -8.42 -13.42
C ALA A 12 13.61 -9.25 -12.23
N PHE A 13 14.44 -8.67 -11.37
CA PHE A 13 14.92 -9.30 -10.15
C PHE A 13 13.75 -9.74 -9.24
N ALA A 14 12.82 -8.83 -8.96
CA ALA A 14 11.66 -9.11 -8.13
C ALA A 14 10.77 -10.20 -8.73
N ALA A 15 10.53 -10.16 -10.05
CA ALA A 15 9.75 -11.16 -10.77
C ALA A 15 10.42 -12.55 -10.74
N ILE A 16 11.73 -12.62 -11.02
CA ILE A 16 12.50 -13.88 -11.01
C ILE A 16 12.55 -14.49 -9.61
N LEU A 17 12.79 -13.66 -8.59
CA LEU A 17 12.86 -14.12 -7.21
C LEU A 17 11.48 -14.63 -6.74
N THR A 18 10.42 -13.90 -7.04
CA THR A 18 9.05 -14.33 -6.75
C THR A 18 8.72 -15.63 -7.44
N TRP A 19 8.99 -15.75 -8.74
CA TRP A 19 8.76 -16.99 -9.48
C TRP A 19 9.53 -18.17 -8.89
N ARG A 20 10.80 -18.00 -8.51
CA ARG A 20 11.59 -19.06 -7.85
C ARG A 20 10.97 -19.55 -6.55
N ILE A 21 10.42 -18.62 -5.74
CA ILE A 21 9.81 -18.94 -4.44
C ILE A 21 8.46 -19.64 -4.65
N THR A 22 7.66 -19.20 -5.63
CA THR A 22 6.25 -19.62 -5.76
C THR A 22 5.97 -20.60 -6.89
N ARG A 23 6.96 -20.98 -7.71
CA ARG A 23 6.79 -21.87 -8.88
C ARG A 23 6.25 -23.27 -8.57
N LYS A 24 6.27 -23.69 -7.32
CA LYS A 24 5.77 -24.99 -6.86
C LYS A 24 4.40 -24.89 -6.19
N ASP A 25 3.84 -23.68 -6.10
CA ASP A 25 2.57 -23.45 -5.43
C ASP A 25 1.42 -23.98 -6.30
N GLU A 26 0.47 -24.62 -5.65
CA GLU A 26 -0.70 -25.15 -6.32
C GLU A 26 -1.79 -24.08 -6.36
N ASN A 27 -1.97 -23.45 -7.52
CA ASN A 27 -2.95 -22.41 -7.77
C ASN A 27 -4.21 -22.93 -8.50
N SER A 28 -4.34 -24.24 -8.66
CA SER A 28 -5.48 -24.86 -9.39
C SER A 28 -6.77 -24.87 -8.57
N SER A 29 -6.66 -24.86 -7.24
CA SER A 29 -7.80 -24.81 -6.34
C SER A 29 -8.19 -23.36 -5.98
N SER A 30 -9.47 -23.13 -5.66
CA SER A 30 -9.95 -21.84 -5.17
C SER A 30 -9.20 -21.39 -3.90
N GLU A 31 -8.90 -22.32 -2.99
CA GLU A 31 -8.14 -22.02 -1.78
C GLU A 31 -6.67 -21.68 -2.09
N GLY A 32 -6.04 -22.42 -3.00
CA GLY A 32 -4.69 -22.11 -3.47
C GLY A 32 -4.61 -20.74 -4.10
N PHE A 33 -5.54 -20.41 -5.00
CA PHE A 33 -5.53 -19.16 -5.74
C PHE A 33 -5.89 -17.94 -4.88
N PHE A 34 -7.01 -17.97 -4.14
CA PHE A 34 -7.52 -16.80 -3.40
C PHE A 34 -6.97 -16.67 -1.98
N LEU A 35 -6.49 -17.75 -1.36
CA LEU A 35 -5.97 -17.76 0.01
C LEU A 35 -4.48 -18.17 0.08
N GLY A 36 -3.83 -18.42 -1.06
CA GLY A 36 -2.44 -18.89 -1.10
C GLY A 36 -2.21 -20.20 -0.36
N GLY A 37 -3.23 -21.08 -0.35
CA GLY A 37 -3.20 -22.34 0.40
C GLY A 37 -3.04 -22.14 1.91
N ARG A 38 -3.39 -21.00 2.46
CA ARG A 38 -3.19 -20.61 3.86
C ARG A 38 -1.76 -20.85 4.33
N SER A 39 -0.79 -20.46 3.52
CA SER A 39 0.64 -20.72 3.75
C SER A 39 1.46 -19.47 4.05
N LEU A 40 0.81 -18.31 4.18
CA LEU A 40 1.52 -17.06 4.42
C LEU A 40 2.04 -16.99 5.85
N THR A 41 3.33 -16.67 5.96
CA THR A 41 4.02 -16.42 7.23
C THR A 41 3.97 -14.93 7.58
N PHE A 42 4.22 -14.57 8.84
CA PHE A 42 4.11 -13.20 9.32
C PHE A 42 4.96 -12.17 8.56
N PRO A 43 6.18 -12.46 8.08
CA PRO A 43 6.95 -11.46 7.33
C PRO A 43 6.34 -11.17 5.96
N ILE A 44 5.80 -12.22 5.30
CA ILE A 44 5.14 -12.06 4.00
C ILE A 44 3.83 -11.29 4.15
N ILE A 45 3.06 -11.59 5.20
CA ILE A 45 1.83 -10.83 5.51
C ILE A 45 2.16 -9.36 5.77
N ALA A 46 3.16 -9.09 6.59
CA ALA A 46 3.56 -7.73 6.92
C ALA A 46 4.05 -6.94 5.69
N GLY A 47 4.93 -7.53 4.89
CA GLY A 47 5.43 -6.90 3.66
C GLY A 47 4.32 -6.64 2.65
N SER A 48 3.40 -7.61 2.47
CA SER A 48 2.28 -7.45 1.55
C SER A 48 1.27 -6.41 2.03
N LEU A 49 0.94 -6.38 3.33
CA LEU A 49 0.07 -5.34 3.89
C LEU A 49 0.68 -3.95 3.75
N LEU A 50 1.98 -3.83 4.03
CA LEU A 50 2.71 -2.57 3.92
C LEU A 50 2.66 -2.04 2.48
N LEU A 51 3.07 -2.84 1.50
CA LEU A 51 3.09 -2.40 0.10
C LEU A 51 1.68 -2.17 -0.46
N THR A 52 0.69 -2.98 -0.07
CA THR A 52 -0.69 -2.77 -0.53
C THR A 52 -1.23 -1.42 -0.08
N ASN A 53 -0.79 -0.92 1.07
CA ASN A 53 -1.16 0.40 1.55
C ASN A 53 -0.26 1.51 0.96
N LEU A 54 1.05 1.31 0.93
CA LEU A 54 2.00 2.27 0.35
C LEU A 54 1.94 2.22 -1.19
N SER A 55 0.81 2.63 -1.74
CA SER A 55 0.59 2.72 -3.19
C SER A 55 1.21 3.99 -3.79
N THR A 56 1.18 4.09 -5.12
CA THR A 56 1.61 5.31 -5.84
C THR A 56 0.80 6.54 -5.43
N GLU A 57 -0.44 6.34 -5.07
CA GLU A 57 -1.34 7.38 -4.56
C GLU A 57 -0.80 7.97 -3.25
N GLN A 58 -0.27 7.16 -2.35
CA GLN A 58 0.39 7.64 -1.14
C GLN A 58 1.75 8.28 -1.45
N MET A 59 2.56 7.65 -2.29
CA MET A 59 3.88 8.17 -2.65
C MET A 59 3.79 9.55 -3.33
N VAL A 60 2.79 9.79 -4.15
CA VAL A 60 2.61 11.08 -4.85
C VAL A 60 1.69 12.01 -4.06
N GLY A 61 0.55 11.50 -3.59
CA GLY A 61 -0.46 12.31 -2.90
C GLY A 61 -0.01 12.71 -1.50
N LEU A 62 0.33 11.74 -0.64
CA LEU A 62 0.70 12.01 0.75
C LEU A 62 2.00 12.83 0.86
N ASN A 63 3.00 12.51 0.04
CA ASN A 63 4.23 13.32 0.00
C ASN A 63 3.98 14.73 -0.54
N GLY A 64 3.09 14.87 -1.53
CA GLY A 64 2.68 16.19 -2.02
C GLY A 64 1.93 17.01 -0.95
N SER A 65 1.07 16.37 -0.17
CA SER A 65 0.40 16.99 0.97
C SER A 65 1.40 17.34 2.08
N ALA A 66 2.33 16.45 2.41
CA ALA A 66 3.37 16.73 3.41
C ALA A 66 4.29 17.87 3.01
N PHE A 67 4.59 18.02 1.73
CA PHE A 67 5.36 19.14 1.22
C PHE A 67 4.66 20.50 1.44
N LYS A 68 3.33 20.52 1.34
CA LYS A 68 2.52 21.75 1.53
C LYS A 68 2.15 22.02 2.98
N ASN A 69 1.79 20.97 3.72
CA ASN A 69 1.13 21.06 5.02
C ASN A 69 2.00 20.53 6.17
N GLY A 70 3.23 20.11 5.88
CA GLY A 70 4.17 19.59 6.88
C GLY A 70 3.80 18.19 7.40
N VAL A 71 4.40 17.85 8.55
CA VAL A 71 4.29 16.50 9.15
C VAL A 71 2.93 16.20 9.78
N SER A 72 2.01 17.17 9.88
CA SER A 72 0.64 16.93 10.38
C SER A 72 -0.10 15.87 9.56
N VAL A 73 0.26 15.70 8.28
CA VAL A 73 -0.29 14.68 7.39
C VAL A 73 0.07 13.26 7.84
N MET A 74 1.14 13.06 8.62
CA MET A 74 1.48 11.76 9.23
C MET A 74 0.37 11.19 10.12
N ALA A 75 -0.56 12.02 10.54
CA ALA A 75 -1.70 11.59 11.36
C ALA A 75 -2.50 10.43 10.71
N TRP A 76 -2.59 10.38 9.38
CA TRP A 76 -3.17 9.26 8.65
C TRP A 76 -2.48 7.93 8.97
N GLU A 77 -1.15 7.95 9.01
CA GLU A 77 -0.33 6.76 9.22
C GLU A 77 -0.29 6.34 10.69
N VAL A 78 -0.18 7.30 11.60
CA VAL A 78 -0.14 7.03 13.05
C VAL A 78 -1.45 6.45 13.56
N VAL A 79 -2.60 6.99 13.15
CA VAL A 79 -3.92 6.45 13.54
C VAL A 79 -4.14 5.04 12.98
N SER A 80 -3.54 4.71 11.84
CA SER A 80 -3.62 3.37 11.27
C SER A 80 -3.06 2.28 12.18
N VAL A 81 -2.07 2.60 13.01
CA VAL A 81 -1.46 1.67 13.98
C VAL A 81 -2.50 1.16 14.98
N ILE A 82 -3.37 2.06 15.48
CA ILE A 82 -4.44 1.68 16.41
C ILE A 82 -5.42 0.72 15.73
N ALA A 83 -5.79 1.03 14.49
CA ALA A 83 -6.69 0.16 13.71
C ALA A 83 -6.06 -1.22 13.44
N LEU A 84 -4.76 -1.29 13.15
CA LEU A 84 -4.02 -2.54 12.96
C LEU A 84 -3.97 -3.36 14.25
N VAL A 85 -3.75 -2.75 15.41
CA VAL A 85 -3.81 -3.45 16.70
C VAL A 85 -5.21 -4.02 16.93
N LEU A 86 -6.26 -3.24 16.68
CA LEU A 86 -7.64 -3.72 16.77
C LEU A 86 -7.92 -4.85 15.77
N MET A 87 -7.41 -4.75 14.56
CA MET A 87 -7.48 -5.82 13.57
C MET A 87 -6.85 -7.12 14.12
N ALA A 88 -5.63 -7.06 14.64
CA ALA A 88 -4.91 -8.22 15.14
C ALA A 88 -5.63 -8.89 16.34
N VAL A 89 -6.15 -8.08 17.27
CA VAL A 89 -6.69 -8.58 18.55
C VAL A 89 -8.17 -8.97 18.45
N PHE A 90 -9.00 -8.19 17.74
CA PHE A 90 -10.45 -8.38 17.73
C PHE A 90 -10.98 -8.96 16.41
N PHE A 91 -10.62 -8.40 15.29
CA PHE A 91 -11.24 -8.75 14.01
C PHE A 91 -10.68 -10.05 13.45
N LEU A 92 -9.37 -10.19 13.35
CA LEU A 92 -8.73 -11.36 12.75
C LEU A 92 -9.11 -12.67 13.44
N PRO A 93 -9.10 -12.78 14.81
CA PRO A 93 -9.57 -14.00 15.48
C PRO A 93 -11.02 -14.37 15.15
N LYS A 94 -11.90 -13.38 15.03
CA LYS A 94 -13.30 -13.60 14.69
C LYS A 94 -13.47 -14.09 13.25
N PHE A 95 -12.76 -13.48 12.31
CA PHE A 95 -12.81 -13.84 10.92
C PHE A 95 -12.25 -15.25 10.66
N LEU A 96 -11.09 -15.58 11.21
CA LEU A 96 -10.50 -16.90 11.04
C LEU A 96 -11.32 -18.00 11.71
N ARG A 97 -11.89 -17.77 12.90
CA ARG A 97 -12.80 -18.72 13.55
C ARG A 97 -14.11 -18.92 12.78
N ALA A 98 -14.57 -17.86 12.10
CA ALA A 98 -15.77 -17.97 11.25
C ALA A 98 -15.52 -18.76 9.96
N GLY A 99 -14.25 -19.08 9.61
CA GLY A 99 -13.91 -19.84 8.41
C GLY A 99 -14.32 -19.15 7.11
N ILE A 100 -14.32 -17.82 7.10
CA ILE A 100 -14.70 -17.02 5.93
C ILE A 100 -13.50 -16.80 5.01
N THR A 101 -13.77 -16.54 3.74
CA THR A 101 -12.78 -16.18 2.73
C THR A 101 -12.89 -14.72 2.30
N THR A 102 -14.03 -14.08 2.60
CA THR A 102 -14.28 -12.68 2.29
C THR A 102 -15.06 -11.99 3.41
N VAL A 103 -14.88 -10.67 3.56
CA VAL A 103 -15.64 -9.87 4.52
C VAL A 103 -17.17 -9.90 4.25
N PRO A 104 -17.65 -9.82 3.00
CA PRO A 104 -19.07 -9.98 2.73
C PRO A 104 -19.64 -11.32 3.19
N GLN A 105 -18.87 -12.43 3.16
CA GLN A 105 -19.32 -13.71 3.75
C GLN A 105 -19.49 -13.64 5.28
N PHE A 106 -18.70 -12.80 5.96
CA PHE A 106 -18.93 -12.56 7.38
C PHE A 106 -20.28 -11.87 7.63
N LEU A 107 -20.64 -10.91 6.77
CA LEU A 107 -21.94 -10.24 6.85
C LEU A 107 -23.10 -11.20 6.58
N GLU A 108 -22.95 -12.12 5.63
CA GLU A 108 -23.94 -13.18 5.38
C GLU A 108 -24.19 -14.03 6.62
N LYS A 109 -23.11 -14.50 7.27
CA LYS A 109 -23.21 -15.32 8.49
C LYS A 109 -23.81 -14.56 9.68
N ARG A 110 -23.63 -13.24 9.72
CA ARG A 110 -24.10 -12.40 10.83
C ARG A 110 -25.51 -11.89 10.63
N PHE A 111 -25.90 -11.63 9.39
CA PHE A 111 -27.19 -11.05 9.00
C PHE A 111 -27.90 -11.99 8.01
N ASP A 112 -27.74 -11.75 6.70
CA ASP A 112 -28.37 -12.51 5.64
C ASP A 112 -27.64 -12.38 4.29
N LYS A 113 -28.11 -13.15 3.30
CA LYS A 113 -27.58 -13.16 1.94
C LYS A 113 -27.82 -11.83 1.20
N GLY A 114 -28.89 -11.11 1.52
CA GLY A 114 -29.15 -9.79 0.93
C GLY A 114 -28.08 -8.78 1.34
N THR A 115 -27.71 -8.76 2.61
CA THR A 115 -26.63 -7.92 3.14
C THR A 115 -25.28 -8.26 2.49
N GLN A 116 -24.96 -9.55 2.28
CA GLN A 116 -23.75 -9.97 1.56
C GLN A 116 -23.76 -9.45 0.12
N THR A 117 -24.88 -9.63 -0.59
CA THR A 117 -24.99 -9.19 -1.99
C THR A 117 -24.83 -7.69 -2.12
N LEU A 118 -25.47 -6.92 -1.24
CA LEU A 118 -25.33 -5.47 -1.20
C LEU A 118 -23.88 -5.05 -0.96
N ALA A 119 -23.22 -5.62 0.05
CA ALA A 119 -21.83 -5.34 0.34
C ALA A 119 -20.90 -5.69 -0.82
N ASN A 120 -21.07 -6.85 -1.46
CA ASN A 120 -20.31 -7.24 -2.65
C ASN A 120 -20.50 -6.24 -3.79
N THR A 121 -21.74 -5.79 -4.04
CA THR A 121 -22.04 -4.83 -5.10
C THR A 121 -21.37 -3.49 -4.83
N ILE A 122 -21.41 -3.00 -3.59
CA ILE A 122 -20.78 -1.75 -3.18
C ILE A 122 -19.24 -1.86 -3.35
N PHE A 123 -18.62 -2.92 -2.84
CA PHE A 123 -17.17 -3.11 -2.98
C PHE A 123 -16.76 -3.23 -4.45
N LEU A 124 -17.50 -4.00 -5.25
CA LEU A 124 -17.19 -4.16 -6.67
C LEU A 124 -17.28 -2.82 -7.42
N ALA A 125 -18.37 -2.07 -7.18
CA ALA A 125 -18.54 -0.75 -7.79
C ALA A 125 -17.43 0.23 -7.35
N ALA A 126 -17.13 0.28 -6.05
CA ALA A 126 -16.08 1.16 -5.51
C ALA A 126 -14.69 0.80 -6.09
N TYR A 127 -14.36 -0.47 -6.18
CA TYR A 127 -13.06 -0.89 -6.74
C TYR A 127 -12.98 -0.66 -8.24
N ALA A 128 -14.02 -1.00 -9.00
CA ALA A 128 -14.00 -0.88 -10.44
C ALA A 128 -14.09 0.57 -10.95
N LEU A 129 -14.91 1.40 -10.30
CA LEU A 129 -15.21 2.76 -10.77
C LEU A 129 -14.35 3.83 -10.12
N LEU A 130 -13.82 3.59 -8.94
CA LEU A 130 -13.03 4.58 -8.20
C LEU A 130 -11.59 4.15 -8.00
N LEU A 131 -11.36 3.03 -7.30
CA LEU A 131 -10.02 2.66 -6.85
C LEU A 131 -9.08 2.32 -8.00
N ILE A 132 -9.48 1.43 -8.92
CA ILE A 132 -8.64 1.02 -10.05
C ILE A 132 -8.29 2.20 -10.95
N PRO A 133 -9.24 3.06 -11.39
CA PRO A 133 -8.91 4.24 -12.19
C PRO A 133 -7.94 5.20 -11.49
N ILE A 134 -8.11 5.47 -10.20
CA ILE A 134 -7.22 6.35 -9.44
C ILE A 134 -5.80 5.77 -9.37
N ILE A 135 -5.67 4.48 -9.08
CA ILE A 135 -4.35 3.81 -9.00
C ILE A 135 -3.66 3.79 -10.36
N LEU A 136 -4.39 3.45 -11.44
CA LEU A 136 -3.82 3.45 -12.79
C LEU A 136 -3.40 4.85 -13.23
N TYR A 137 -4.21 5.87 -12.95
CA TYR A 137 -3.91 7.26 -13.29
C TYR A 137 -2.68 7.76 -12.53
N SER A 138 -2.64 7.61 -11.20
CA SER A 138 -1.52 8.06 -10.36
C SER A 138 -0.23 7.31 -10.69
N GLY A 139 -0.33 5.98 -10.90
CA GLY A 139 0.78 5.14 -11.33
C GLY A 139 1.33 5.54 -12.70
N ALA A 140 0.46 5.78 -13.67
CA ALA A 140 0.86 6.21 -15.00
C ALA A 140 1.53 7.60 -14.98
N LYS A 141 0.96 8.55 -14.23
CA LYS A 141 1.56 9.88 -14.04
C LYS A 141 2.95 9.80 -13.41
N GLY A 142 3.10 9.01 -12.36
CA GLY A 142 4.39 8.78 -11.72
C GLY A 142 5.41 8.17 -12.69
N LEU A 143 5.02 7.13 -13.42
CA LEU A 143 5.91 6.44 -14.37
C LEU A 143 6.33 7.33 -15.54
N ILE A 144 5.39 8.09 -16.12
CA ILE A 144 5.66 9.03 -17.22
C ILE A 144 6.70 10.06 -16.80
N ASN A 145 6.56 10.64 -15.59
CA ASN A 145 7.46 11.68 -15.12
C ASN A 145 8.82 11.13 -14.71
N ILE A 146 8.87 10.02 -13.95
CA ILE A 146 10.12 9.44 -13.44
C ILE A 146 10.98 8.88 -14.58
N MET A 147 10.34 8.28 -15.60
CA MET A 147 11.05 7.67 -16.72
C MET A 147 11.23 8.60 -17.92
N ASP A 148 10.63 9.80 -17.88
CA ASP A 148 10.59 10.72 -19.02
C ASP A 148 10.09 10.03 -20.31
N LEU A 149 8.96 9.33 -20.18
CA LEU A 149 8.42 8.52 -21.28
C LEU A 149 8.08 9.36 -22.51
N LYS A 150 7.77 10.65 -22.36
CA LYS A 150 7.53 11.55 -23.49
C LYS A 150 8.75 11.64 -24.41
N THR A 151 9.90 11.96 -23.82
CA THR A 151 11.15 12.06 -24.57
C THR A 151 11.56 10.72 -25.18
N MET A 152 11.29 9.61 -24.46
CA MET A 152 11.65 8.27 -24.94
C MET A 152 10.78 7.77 -26.09
N THR A 153 9.48 8.09 -26.09
CA THR A 153 8.52 7.57 -27.06
C THR A 153 8.23 8.54 -28.18
N ALA A 154 8.72 9.78 -28.09
CA ALA A 154 8.40 10.89 -29.00
C ALA A 154 6.89 11.15 -29.14
N ILE A 155 6.08 10.77 -28.13
CA ILE A 155 4.64 11.04 -28.09
C ILE A 155 4.43 12.40 -27.42
N GLU A 156 4.06 13.40 -28.19
CA GLU A 156 3.84 14.77 -27.68
C GLU A 156 2.52 14.91 -26.92
N SER A 157 1.50 14.12 -27.28
CA SER A 157 0.18 14.18 -26.65
C SER A 157 0.19 13.62 -25.23
N ASP A 158 -0.01 14.48 -24.23
CA ASP A 158 -0.15 14.11 -22.82
C ASP A 158 -1.27 13.11 -22.57
N TYR A 159 -2.36 13.27 -23.29
CA TYR A 159 -3.51 12.39 -23.16
C TYR A 159 -3.22 10.98 -23.70
N LEU A 160 -2.60 10.91 -24.87
CA LEU A 160 -2.29 9.61 -25.51
C LEU A 160 -1.26 8.81 -24.71
N ILE A 161 -0.17 9.44 -24.27
CA ILE A 161 0.84 8.75 -23.48
C ILE A 161 0.29 8.27 -22.13
N LEU A 162 -0.60 9.07 -21.51
CA LEU A 162 -1.28 8.67 -20.26
C LEU A 162 -2.15 7.44 -20.50
N GLN A 163 -2.97 7.41 -21.54
CA GLN A 163 -3.83 6.27 -21.85
C GLN A 163 -3.02 5.00 -22.14
N ILE A 164 -2.00 5.09 -22.98
CA ILE A 164 -1.13 3.95 -23.31
C ILE A 164 -0.47 3.39 -22.04
N THR A 165 0.03 4.27 -21.18
CA THR A 165 0.69 3.87 -19.93
C THR A 165 -0.31 3.24 -18.95
N CYS A 166 -1.52 3.80 -18.78
CA CYS A 166 -2.57 3.21 -17.95
C CYS A 166 -2.96 1.81 -18.44
N VAL A 167 -3.18 1.65 -19.74
CA VAL A 167 -3.53 0.35 -20.34
C VAL A 167 -2.38 -0.64 -20.17
N GLY A 168 -1.14 -0.23 -20.38
CA GLY A 168 0.04 -1.08 -20.20
C GLY A 168 0.18 -1.58 -18.76
N ILE A 169 0.05 -0.69 -17.76
CA ILE A 169 0.06 -1.07 -16.35
C ILE A 169 -1.11 -2.00 -16.02
N GLY A 170 -2.31 -1.69 -16.52
CA GLY A 170 -3.51 -2.51 -16.30
C GLY A 170 -3.36 -3.93 -16.86
N ILE A 171 -2.86 -4.07 -18.08
CA ILE A 171 -2.60 -5.38 -18.69
C ILE A 171 -1.55 -6.16 -17.90
N ALA A 172 -0.43 -5.51 -17.56
CA ALA A 172 0.62 -6.14 -16.76
C ALA A 172 0.08 -6.63 -15.41
N GLY A 173 -0.73 -5.82 -14.72
CA GLY A 173 -1.39 -6.19 -13.47
C GLY A 173 -2.35 -7.37 -13.62
N MET A 174 -3.17 -7.39 -14.68
CA MET A 174 -4.09 -8.50 -14.96
C MET A 174 -3.35 -9.82 -15.22
N VAL A 175 -2.32 -9.79 -16.05
CA VAL A 175 -1.49 -10.97 -16.36
C VAL A 175 -0.86 -11.50 -15.08
N TYR A 176 -0.31 -10.59 -14.29
CA TYR A 176 0.35 -10.94 -13.03
C TYR A 176 -0.61 -11.57 -12.01
N ALA A 177 -1.77 -10.96 -11.82
CA ALA A 177 -2.79 -11.46 -10.90
C ALA A 177 -3.33 -12.84 -11.34
N ARG A 178 -3.53 -13.03 -12.66
CA ARG A 178 -4.04 -14.30 -13.20
C ARG A 178 -3.05 -15.47 -13.03
N LEU A 179 -1.77 -15.21 -13.18
CA LEU A 179 -0.74 -16.26 -13.16
C LEU A 179 -0.32 -16.64 -11.74
N GLY A 180 -0.41 -15.70 -10.77
CA GLY A 180 0.29 -15.84 -9.52
C GLY A 180 -0.55 -16.24 -8.31
N GLY A 181 -1.84 -15.93 -8.27
CA GLY A 181 -2.67 -16.08 -7.05
C GLY A 181 -2.17 -15.23 -5.88
N LEU A 182 -2.82 -15.37 -4.72
CA LEU A 182 -2.55 -14.54 -3.54
C LEU A 182 -1.11 -14.65 -3.02
N ARG A 183 -0.56 -15.88 -2.97
CA ARG A 183 0.78 -16.10 -2.41
C ARG A 183 1.87 -15.44 -3.25
N THR A 184 1.77 -15.56 -4.57
CA THR A 184 2.71 -14.92 -5.49
C THR A 184 2.66 -13.41 -5.36
N LEU A 185 1.46 -12.82 -5.28
CA LEU A 185 1.29 -11.40 -5.05
C LEU A 185 1.90 -10.97 -3.71
N ALA A 186 1.64 -11.71 -2.63
CA ALA A 186 2.15 -11.37 -1.30
C ALA A 186 3.69 -11.45 -1.21
N VAL A 187 4.32 -12.40 -1.87
CA VAL A 187 5.79 -12.49 -1.95
C VAL A 187 6.36 -11.33 -2.74
N LEU A 188 5.78 -11.00 -3.90
CA LEU A 188 6.22 -9.86 -4.70
C LEU A 188 6.07 -8.55 -3.93
N ASP A 189 4.91 -8.35 -3.29
CA ASP A 189 4.65 -7.18 -2.45
C ASP A 189 5.71 -7.05 -1.36
N THR A 190 6.11 -8.15 -0.72
CA THR A 190 7.15 -8.14 0.32
C THR A 190 8.49 -7.67 -0.22
N ILE A 191 8.91 -8.17 -1.39
CA ILE A 191 10.17 -7.77 -2.03
C ILE A 191 10.13 -6.29 -2.40
N ASN A 192 9.05 -5.85 -3.03
CA ASN A 192 8.86 -4.45 -3.42
C ASN A 192 8.72 -3.54 -2.19
N GLY A 193 8.05 -4.00 -1.12
CA GLY A 193 7.91 -3.27 0.13
C GLY A 193 9.26 -3.00 0.82
N ILE A 194 10.15 -3.97 0.82
CA ILE A 194 11.54 -3.78 1.31
C ILE A 194 12.26 -2.74 0.44
N GLY A 195 12.15 -2.87 -0.88
CA GLY A 195 12.72 -1.90 -1.82
C GLY A 195 12.20 -0.47 -1.60
N LEU A 196 10.89 -0.34 -1.34
CA LEU A 196 10.24 0.93 -1.06
C LEU A 196 10.75 1.56 0.25
N LEU A 197 10.85 0.79 1.33
CA LEU A 197 11.38 1.29 2.60
C LEU A 197 12.83 1.76 2.45
N VAL A 198 13.69 0.94 1.84
CA VAL A 198 15.08 1.33 1.58
C VAL A 198 15.15 2.59 0.73
N GLY A 199 14.36 2.66 -0.35
CA GLY A 199 14.28 3.84 -1.22
C GLY A 199 13.78 5.09 -0.49
N GLY A 200 12.77 4.97 0.36
CA GLY A 200 12.24 6.06 1.18
C GLY A 200 13.30 6.64 2.12
N PHE A 201 14.01 5.77 2.85
CA PHE A 201 15.12 6.22 3.70
C PHE A 201 16.27 6.86 2.90
N MET A 202 16.59 6.33 1.72
CA MET A 202 17.60 6.94 0.84
C MET A 202 17.17 8.34 0.37
N ILE A 203 15.90 8.52 0.01
CA ILE A 203 15.37 9.83 -0.41
C ILE A 203 15.49 10.82 0.74
N ALA A 204 15.03 10.46 1.94
CA ALA A 204 15.13 11.32 3.12
C ALA A 204 16.60 11.68 3.44
N TRP A 205 17.49 10.68 3.38
CA TRP A 205 18.93 10.90 3.59
C TRP A 205 19.53 11.88 2.59
N PHE A 206 19.28 11.68 1.30
CA PHE A 206 19.82 12.55 0.26
C PHE A 206 19.19 13.94 0.30
N ALA A 207 17.90 14.07 0.60
CA ALA A 207 17.24 15.35 0.75
C ALA A 207 17.86 16.18 1.89
N LEU A 208 18.04 15.58 3.07
CA LEU A 208 18.68 16.25 4.21
C LEU A 208 20.14 16.60 3.91
N ARG A 209 20.86 15.72 3.23
CA ARG A 209 22.23 15.99 2.82
C ARG A 209 22.34 17.15 1.81
N HIS A 210 21.35 17.25 0.91
CA HIS A 210 21.29 18.35 -0.06
C HIS A 210 21.03 19.70 0.63
N LEU A 211 20.10 19.73 1.61
CA LEU A 211 19.84 20.90 2.43
C LEU A 211 21.05 21.34 3.26
N ALA A 212 21.87 20.41 3.70
CA ALA A 212 23.03 20.68 4.53
C ALA A 212 24.21 21.33 3.80
N GLY A 213 24.26 21.26 2.47
CA GLY A 213 25.46 21.64 1.72
C GLY A 213 26.69 20.83 2.17
N VAL A 214 27.63 21.46 2.85
CA VAL A 214 28.88 20.83 3.33
C VAL A 214 28.72 20.13 4.70
N GLY A 215 27.63 20.42 5.45
CA GLY A 215 27.52 20.06 6.88
C GLY A 215 26.98 18.65 7.22
N GLY A 216 26.57 17.83 6.23
CA GLY A 216 26.01 16.49 6.48
C GLY A 216 24.55 16.49 6.94
N VAL A 217 23.97 15.28 7.16
CA VAL A 217 22.52 15.08 7.42
C VAL A 217 22.01 15.81 8.67
N SER A 218 22.82 15.85 9.73
CA SER A 218 22.44 16.55 10.98
C SER A 218 22.31 18.06 10.77
N SER A 219 23.17 18.66 9.96
CA SER A 219 23.09 20.07 9.59
C SER A 219 21.84 20.34 8.73
N GLY A 220 21.51 19.46 7.78
CA GLY A 220 20.28 19.58 6.98
C GLY A 220 19.01 19.52 7.84
N TRP A 221 19.01 18.69 8.87
CA TRP A 221 17.91 18.64 9.83
C TRP A 221 17.80 19.91 10.68
N GLN A 222 18.93 20.49 11.10
CA GLN A 222 18.94 21.78 11.80
C GLN A 222 18.44 22.90 10.89
N THR A 223 18.92 22.97 9.65
CA THR A 223 18.45 23.94 8.65
C THR A 223 16.92 23.85 8.47
N LEU A 224 16.38 22.64 8.35
CA LEU A 224 14.93 22.45 8.22
C LEU A 224 14.17 22.98 9.44
N LYS A 225 14.66 22.72 10.66
CA LYS A 225 14.08 23.23 11.90
C LYS A 225 14.11 24.75 12.04
N GLU A 226 15.16 25.38 11.53
CA GLU A 226 15.35 26.81 11.64
C GLU A 226 14.56 27.58 10.58
N VAL A 227 14.48 27.05 9.36
CA VAL A 227 13.87 27.73 8.22
C VAL A 227 12.36 27.48 8.13
N HIS A 228 11.92 26.26 8.48
CA HIS A 228 10.52 25.84 8.36
C HIS A 228 10.01 25.10 9.60
N PRO A 229 10.06 25.71 10.79
CA PRO A 229 9.57 25.09 12.02
C PRO A 229 8.08 24.73 11.96
N GLU A 230 7.30 25.52 11.23
CA GLU A 230 5.84 25.33 11.04
C GLU A 230 5.53 24.00 10.33
N LEU A 231 6.39 23.54 9.42
CA LEU A 231 6.20 22.26 8.72
C LEU A 231 6.48 21.04 9.59
N LEU A 232 7.12 21.23 10.74
CA LEU A 232 7.43 20.16 11.70
C LEU A 232 6.39 20.04 12.80
N ASP A 233 5.36 20.89 12.82
CA ASP A 233 4.24 20.72 13.74
C ASP A 233 3.36 19.56 13.29
N SER A 234 3.23 18.56 14.16
CA SER A 234 2.39 17.37 13.93
C SER A 234 0.92 17.59 14.33
N THR A 235 0.61 18.69 14.99
CA THR A 235 -0.75 19.05 15.38
C THR A 235 -1.40 19.87 14.27
N GLY A 236 -2.29 19.26 13.50
CA GLY A 236 -3.01 19.98 12.46
C GLY A 236 -3.95 21.05 13.05
N GLU A 237 -3.75 22.31 12.66
CA GLU A 237 -4.65 23.42 12.98
C GLU A 237 -6.03 23.23 12.33
N SER A 238 -7.02 24.01 12.76
CA SER A 238 -8.41 23.91 12.25
C SER A 238 -8.57 24.13 10.75
N GLY A 239 -7.60 24.78 10.09
CA GLY A 239 -7.57 25.02 8.65
C GLY A 239 -6.66 24.07 7.87
N SER A 240 -5.96 23.15 8.54
CA SER A 240 -5.08 22.19 7.87
C SER A 240 -5.87 21.08 7.16
N GLU A 241 -5.22 20.37 6.25
CA GLU A 241 -5.81 19.23 5.54
C GLU A 241 -6.25 18.10 6.51
N VAL A 242 -5.55 17.94 7.63
CA VAL A 242 -5.88 16.98 8.69
C VAL A 242 -5.96 17.69 10.05
N PRO A 243 -7.07 18.36 10.37
CA PRO A 243 -7.24 18.99 11.68
C PRO A 243 -7.17 17.96 12.81
N PHE A 244 -6.54 18.30 13.92
CA PHE A 244 -6.35 17.40 15.07
C PHE A 244 -7.65 16.74 15.55
N ALA A 245 -8.77 17.48 15.58
CA ALA A 245 -10.07 16.94 15.99
C ALA A 245 -10.57 15.80 15.10
N THR A 246 -10.16 15.75 13.82
CA THR A 246 -10.60 14.71 12.89
C THR A 246 -9.94 13.36 13.17
N LEU A 247 -8.84 13.32 13.92
CA LEU A 247 -8.17 12.08 14.33
C LEU A 247 -9.11 11.17 15.13
N PHE A 248 -10.00 11.72 15.92
CA PHE A 248 -10.94 11.00 16.78
C PHE A 248 -12.29 10.72 16.09
N THR A 249 -12.51 11.22 14.90
CA THR A 249 -13.75 11.09 14.14
C THR A 249 -13.53 10.47 12.77
N GLY A 250 -13.42 11.29 11.73
CA GLY A 250 -13.31 10.84 10.34
C GLY A 250 -12.09 9.98 10.08
N VAL A 251 -10.90 10.39 10.55
CA VAL A 251 -9.64 9.65 10.35
C VAL A 251 -9.68 8.31 11.07
N ALA A 252 -10.18 8.27 12.33
CA ALA A 252 -10.32 7.03 13.08
C ALA A 252 -11.28 6.05 12.39
N LEU A 253 -12.46 6.53 11.98
CA LEU A 253 -13.46 5.69 11.30
C LEU A 253 -12.95 5.16 9.97
N LEU A 254 -12.27 6.00 9.18
CA LEU A 254 -11.69 5.58 7.90
C LEU A 254 -10.61 4.52 8.09
N ASN A 255 -9.73 4.69 9.06
CA ASN A 255 -8.69 3.71 9.36
C ASN A 255 -9.29 2.39 9.88
N LEU A 256 -10.32 2.42 10.72
CA LEU A 256 -11.05 1.22 11.14
C LEU A 256 -11.68 0.50 9.94
N PHE A 257 -12.35 1.23 9.05
CA PHE A 257 -12.89 0.65 7.84
C PHE A 257 -11.78 0.02 6.99
N TYR A 258 -10.73 0.78 6.69
CA TYR A 258 -9.67 0.36 5.78
C TYR A 258 -8.91 -0.87 6.28
N TRP A 259 -8.46 -0.85 7.54
CA TRP A 259 -7.63 -1.92 8.08
C TRP A 259 -8.42 -3.11 8.63
N CYS A 260 -9.67 -2.91 9.08
CA CYS A 260 -10.43 -3.97 9.74
C CYS A 260 -11.52 -4.60 8.88
N THR A 261 -11.99 -3.93 7.81
CA THR A 261 -13.16 -4.41 7.03
C THR A 261 -12.97 -4.34 5.51
N ASN A 262 -11.94 -3.66 5.01
CA ASN A 262 -11.68 -3.59 3.58
C ASN A 262 -11.13 -4.92 3.07
N GLN A 263 -11.88 -5.56 2.15
CA GLN A 263 -11.54 -6.87 1.57
C GLN A 263 -10.14 -6.90 0.96
N GLN A 264 -9.74 -5.85 0.27
CA GLN A 264 -8.43 -5.75 -0.38
C GLN A 264 -7.27 -5.94 0.61
N ILE A 265 -7.41 -5.39 1.81
CA ILE A 265 -6.39 -5.44 2.86
C ILE A 265 -6.45 -6.78 3.60
N ILE A 266 -7.64 -7.16 4.06
CA ILE A 266 -7.83 -8.31 4.95
C ILE A 266 -7.50 -9.63 4.26
N GLN A 267 -7.65 -9.72 2.95
CA GLN A 267 -7.42 -10.97 2.22
C GLN A 267 -6.02 -11.54 2.45
N ARG A 268 -5.00 -10.69 2.64
CA ARG A 268 -3.64 -11.13 2.99
C ARG A 268 -3.61 -11.87 4.32
N THR A 269 -4.40 -11.43 5.27
CA THR A 269 -4.47 -12.07 6.61
C THR A 269 -5.26 -13.36 6.60
N PHE A 270 -6.22 -13.54 5.68
CA PHE A 270 -6.94 -14.81 5.50
C PHE A 270 -6.06 -15.92 4.93
N GLY A 271 -4.99 -15.55 4.22
CA GLY A 271 -3.96 -16.48 3.73
C GLY A 271 -2.95 -16.93 4.79
N ALA A 272 -3.06 -16.45 6.03
CA ALA A 272 -2.14 -16.80 7.11
C ALA A 272 -2.17 -18.30 7.40
N SER A 273 -0.99 -18.89 7.67
CA SER A 273 -0.83 -20.31 8.02
C SER A 273 -1.37 -20.64 9.41
N SER A 274 -1.50 -19.63 10.28
CA SER A 274 -2.12 -19.74 11.59
C SER A 274 -2.61 -18.36 12.07
N LEU A 275 -3.47 -18.35 13.09
CA LEU A 275 -3.89 -17.11 13.75
C LEU A 275 -2.68 -16.32 14.28
N ALA A 276 -1.71 -17.01 14.89
CA ALA A 276 -0.51 -16.39 15.43
C ALA A 276 0.34 -15.71 14.33
N GLU A 277 0.50 -16.36 13.17
CA GLU A 277 1.20 -15.78 12.01
C GLU A 277 0.46 -14.55 11.47
N GLY A 278 -0.86 -14.63 11.37
CA GLY A 278 -1.69 -13.47 10.96
C GLY A 278 -1.54 -12.30 11.93
N GLN A 279 -1.66 -12.55 13.24
CA GLN A 279 -1.53 -11.50 14.27
C GLN A 279 -0.14 -10.88 14.28
N LYS A 280 0.93 -11.69 14.25
CA LYS A 280 2.32 -11.19 14.17
C LYS A 280 2.54 -10.36 12.90
N GLY A 281 2.01 -10.80 11.76
CA GLY A 281 2.11 -10.07 10.49
C GLY A 281 1.46 -8.68 10.57
N VAL A 282 0.23 -8.61 11.08
CA VAL A 282 -0.48 -7.34 11.26
C VAL A 282 0.22 -6.41 12.25
N LEU A 283 0.71 -6.93 13.38
CA LEU A 283 1.45 -6.13 14.36
C LEU A 283 2.81 -5.67 13.85
N LEU A 284 3.50 -6.49 13.06
CA LEU A 284 4.73 -6.06 12.38
C LEU A 284 4.44 -4.94 11.38
N THR A 285 3.33 -5.04 10.64
CA THR A 285 2.88 -3.95 9.75
C THR A 285 2.65 -2.67 10.54
N ALA A 286 2.01 -2.74 11.70
CA ALA A 286 1.79 -1.59 12.57
C ALA A 286 3.11 -0.91 12.98
N GLY A 287 4.13 -1.69 13.33
CA GLY A 287 5.47 -1.18 13.61
C GLY A 287 6.15 -0.55 12.39
N LEU A 288 6.07 -1.20 11.22
CA LEU A 288 6.66 -0.69 9.98
C LEU A 288 5.98 0.59 9.48
N LYS A 289 4.68 0.76 9.75
CA LYS A 289 3.92 1.98 9.41
C LYS A 289 4.41 3.24 10.16
N LEU A 290 5.04 3.07 11.30
CA LEU A 290 5.67 4.19 12.02
C LEU A 290 7.00 4.62 11.40
N LEU A 291 7.58 3.79 10.51
CA LEU A 291 8.86 4.04 9.86
C LEU A 291 8.71 4.55 8.42
N GLY A 292 7.57 4.36 7.80
CA GLY A 292 7.25 4.75 6.43
C GLY A 292 6.26 5.87 6.42
#